data_71a88b9c3ef6e565342258f37893d427
#
_entry.id   71a88b9c3ef6e565342258f37893d427
#
_cell.length_a   1.000
_cell.length_b   1.000
_cell.length_c   1.000
_cell.angle_alpha   90.00
_cell.angle_beta   90.00
_cell.angle_gamma   90.00
#
_symmetry.space_group_name_H-M   'P 1'
#
loop_
_entity.id
_entity.type
_entity.pdbx_description
1 polymer ?
#
loop_
_entity_poly.entity_id
_entity_poly.type
_entity_poly.pdbx_seq_one_letter_code
_entity_poly.pdbx_strand_id
1 'polypeptide(L)'
;MLPERLCNYICSLRPDEDKLTFSVIFDMDDDANVKGSRIVHTVIRSDRRFAYEEVQAILEQNGVKDGTGLPAPAPGPGGYAGEHAAELVKLDALAKKLREARFKNGAVKFDREELHFDVDDKGHPTRCYFKKSKDANKLIEEFMLLANRTVAESVGRVKKGQKPKTLPYRIHDQPDPTKLEALRTFVVKFGYKLKTAGTRGAVSKSINSLMDSCAGRKEQKLIETVALRAMMKARYSVHNIGHYGLAFDYYTHFTSPIRRYPDTMVHRLLTRYQQGGRSANKEHYEELCDHCSDMELIAQNAERDSIKYKMVEFMADKVGNVYDAHISGITSYGIYCEIDDNHCEGMVPMRDLDDDYYDFDERNYCLVGRRHHHKYQLGDPITIRVAKANLEKKQLDFGIERAAKKKQ
;
A
#
# COMPACT_ATOMS: atom_id res chain seq x y z
N MET A 1 -12.91 -13.96 -3.91
CA MET A 1 -12.79 -14.03 -5.39
C MET A 1 -13.94 -14.84 -5.96
N LEU A 2 -14.39 -14.50 -7.17
CA LEU A 2 -15.34 -15.34 -7.91
C LEU A 2 -14.70 -16.70 -8.24
N PRO A 3 -15.50 -17.77 -8.48
CA PRO A 3 -14.98 -19.06 -8.92
C PRO A 3 -14.12 -18.93 -10.18
N GLU A 4 -13.09 -19.77 -10.29
CA GLU A 4 -12.08 -19.68 -11.34
C GLU A 4 -12.67 -19.63 -12.76
N ARG A 5 -13.70 -20.44 -13.02
CA ARG A 5 -14.39 -20.47 -14.32
C ARG A 5 -15.00 -19.12 -14.69
N LEU A 6 -15.48 -18.34 -13.71
CA LEU A 6 -15.96 -16.98 -13.96
C LEU A 6 -14.80 -16.00 -14.10
N CYS A 7 -13.82 -16.06 -13.17
CA CYS A 7 -12.68 -15.17 -13.18
C CYS A 7 -11.89 -15.22 -14.48
N ASN A 8 -11.45 -16.43 -14.86
CA ASN A 8 -10.46 -16.62 -15.90
C ASN A 8 -11.04 -16.71 -17.31
N TYR A 9 -12.34 -16.95 -17.45
CA TYR A 9 -12.98 -17.10 -18.76
C TYR A 9 -13.99 -15.98 -19.04
N ILE A 10 -15.06 -15.87 -18.26
CA ILE A 10 -16.15 -14.95 -18.56
C ILE A 10 -15.75 -13.50 -18.28
N CYS A 11 -15.18 -13.26 -17.10
CA CYS A 11 -14.86 -11.90 -16.63
C CYS A 11 -13.47 -11.41 -17.03
N SER A 12 -12.57 -12.29 -17.49
CA SER A 12 -11.23 -11.92 -17.90
C SER A 12 -11.25 -11.20 -19.25
N LEU A 13 -10.59 -10.05 -19.33
CA LEU A 13 -10.42 -9.26 -20.55
C LEU A 13 -9.27 -9.85 -21.39
N ARG A 14 -9.52 -11.04 -21.95
CA ARG A 14 -8.53 -11.77 -22.76
C ARG A 14 -8.37 -11.12 -24.11
N PRO A 15 -7.15 -11.14 -24.70
CA PRO A 15 -6.94 -10.60 -26.02
C PRO A 15 -7.74 -11.38 -27.09
N ASP A 16 -8.09 -10.68 -28.16
CA ASP A 16 -8.80 -11.21 -29.33
C ASP A 16 -10.20 -11.81 -29.08
N GLU A 17 -10.79 -11.53 -27.92
CA GLU A 17 -12.15 -11.95 -27.56
C GLU A 17 -13.04 -10.75 -27.27
N ASP A 18 -14.28 -10.77 -27.78
CA ASP A 18 -15.28 -9.78 -27.40
C ASP A 18 -15.73 -10.00 -25.96
N LYS A 19 -15.61 -8.96 -25.13
CA LYS A 19 -15.94 -8.99 -23.71
C LYS A 19 -16.91 -7.88 -23.31
N LEU A 20 -17.95 -8.27 -22.57
CA LEU A 20 -18.85 -7.31 -21.94
C LEU A 20 -18.14 -6.63 -20.77
N THR A 21 -18.13 -5.31 -20.78
CA THR A 21 -17.47 -4.52 -19.73
C THR A 21 -18.36 -3.41 -19.23
N PHE A 22 -18.07 -2.95 -18.02
CA PHE A 22 -18.60 -1.69 -17.49
C PHE A 22 -17.44 -0.69 -17.50
N SER A 23 -17.51 0.29 -18.37
CA SER A 23 -16.39 1.19 -18.69
C SER A 23 -16.63 2.60 -18.21
N VAL A 24 -15.55 3.24 -17.77
CA VAL A 24 -15.48 4.69 -17.62
C VAL A 24 -14.61 5.24 -18.73
N ILE A 25 -15.22 6.02 -19.62
CA ILE A 25 -14.54 6.61 -20.78
C ILE A 25 -14.26 8.07 -20.45
N PHE A 26 -13.01 8.49 -20.61
CA PHE A 26 -12.56 9.84 -20.36
C PHE A 26 -12.15 10.55 -21.66
N ASP A 27 -12.58 11.80 -21.79
CA ASP A 27 -12.03 12.76 -22.72
C ASP A 27 -11.06 13.65 -21.94
N MET A 28 -9.76 13.57 -22.27
CA MET A 28 -8.69 14.22 -21.51
C MET A 28 -7.78 15.02 -22.43
N ASP A 29 -7.34 16.18 -21.95
CA ASP A 29 -6.26 16.92 -22.61
C ASP A 29 -4.86 16.41 -22.20
N ASP A 30 -3.82 16.91 -22.87
CA ASP A 30 -2.43 16.53 -22.60
C ASP A 30 -1.95 16.98 -21.18
N ASP A 31 -2.68 17.86 -20.50
CA ASP A 31 -2.42 18.25 -19.11
C ASP A 31 -3.17 17.39 -18.10
N ALA A 32 -3.73 16.27 -18.54
CA ALA A 32 -4.51 15.34 -17.76
C ALA A 32 -5.80 15.94 -17.14
N ASN A 33 -6.32 17.03 -17.71
CA ASN A 33 -7.61 17.56 -17.31
C ASN A 33 -8.73 16.76 -17.97
N VAL A 34 -9.66 16.26 -17.20
CA VAL A 34 -10.85 15.55 -17.69
C VAL A 34 -11.86 16.59 -18.21
N LYS A 35 -12.09 16.60 -19.51
CA LYS A 35 -13.08 17.49 -20.20
C LYS A 35 -14.48 16.86 -20.15
N GLY A 36 -14.54 15.54 -20.21
CA GLY A 36 -15.78 14.78 -20.17
C GLY A 36 -15.57 13.36 -19.73
N SER A 37 -16.62 12.74 -19.18
CA SER A 37 -16.57 11.32 -18.84
C SER A 37 -17.94 10.66 -19.04
N ARG A 38 -17.94 9.38 -19.37
CA ARG A 38 -19.14 8.54 -19.53
C ARG A 38 -18.93 7.21 -18.81
N ILE A 39 -19.94 6.78 -18.07
CA ILE A 39 -19.98 5.49 -17.38
C ILE A 39 -21.03 4.64 -18.10
N VAL A 40 -20.60 3.63 -18.84
CA VAL A 40 -21.45 2.88 -19.77
C VAL A 40 -21.09 1.40 -19.84
N HIS A 41 -22.08 0.59 -20.17
CA HIS A 41 -21.83 -0.79 -20.59
C HIS A 41 -21.29 -0.79 -22.01
N THR A 42 -20.22 -1.55 -22.23
CA THR A 42 -19.54 -1.63 -23.53
C THR A 42 -19.22 -3.07 -23.89
N VAL A 43 -18.94 -3.29 -25.16
CA VAL A 43 -18.22 -4.47 -25.64
C VAL A 43 -16.85 -4.02 -26.04
N ILE A 44 -15.82 -4.67 -25.52
CA ILE A 44 -14.43 -4.43 -25.90
C ILE A 44 -13.79 -5.68 -26.47
N ARG A 45 -12.82 -5.49 -27.35
CA ARG A 45 -11.90 -6.53 -27.81
C ARG A 45 -10.50 -6.03 -27.51
N SER A 46 -9.78 -6.75 -26.65
CA SER A 46 -8.42 -6.35 -26.25
C SER A 46 -7.44 -6.77 -27.35
N ASP A 47 -6.61 -5.84 -27.81
CA ASP A 47 -5.57 -6.13 -28.83
C ASP A 47 -4.38 -6.80 -28.20
N ARG A 48 -4.03 -6.40 -26.95
CA ARG A 48 -2.82 -6.89 -26.26
C ARG A 48 -3.00 -6.94 -24.75
N ARG A 49 -2.43 -7.98 -24.14
CA ARG A 49 -2.22 -8.07 -22.69
C ARG A 49 -0.75 -7.91 -22.35
N PHE A 50 -0.44 -6.98 -21.45
CA PHE A 50 0.91 -6.72 -20.98
C PHE A 50 1.11 -7.21 -19.54
N ALA A 51 2.35 -7.63 -19.21
CA ALA A 51 2.82 -7.73 -17.85
C ALA A 51 3.42 -6.39 -17.39
N TYR A 52 3.41 -6.11 -16.09
CA TYR A 52 3.98 -4.86 -15.54
C TYR A 52 5.48 -4.71 -15.85
N GLU A 53 6.21 -5.80 -15.80
CA GLU A 53 7.65 -5.84 -16.08
C GLU A 53 7.95 -5.50 -17.55
N GLU A 54 7.09 -5.95 -18.44
CA GLU A 54 7.18 -5.65 -19.87
C GLU A 54 6.91 -4.16 -20.15
N VAL A 55 5.82 -3.62 -19.59
CA VAL A 55 5.51 -2.18 -19.73
C VAL A 55 6.63 -1.34 -19.13
N GLN A 56 7.17 -1.71 -17.98
CA GLN A 56 8.27 -0.99 -17.37
C GLN A 56 9.51 -0.97 -18.26
N ALA A 57 9.86 -2.09 -18.88
CA ALA A 57 10.98 -2.16 -19.81
C ALA A 57 10.75 -1.27 -21.06
N ILE A 58 9.53 -1.25 -21.60
CA ILE A 58 9.18 -0.35 -22.71
C ILE A 58 9.33 1.12 -22.28
N LEU A 59 8.84 1.50 -21.11
CA LEU A 59 8.96 2.86 -20.59
C LEU A 59 10.44 3.27 -20.43
N GLU A 60 11.26 2.42 -19.84
CA GLU A 60 12.69 2.66 -19.61
C GLU A 60 13.46 2.78 -20.93
N GLN A 61 13.18 1.92 -21.93
CA GLN A 61 13.78 1.98 -23.27
C GLN A 61 13.44 3.28 -24.00
N ASN A 62 12.29 3.88 -23.70
CA ASN A 62 11.87 5.17 -24.25
C ASN A 62 12.25 6.37 -23.37
N GLY A 63 13.22 6.20 -22.46
CA GLY A 63 13.82 7.26 -21.68
C GLY A 63 13.01 7.71 -20.46
N VAL A 64 11.96 7.00 -20.09
CA VAL A 64 11.23 7.23 -18.85
C VAL A 64 12.08 6.74 -17.69
N LYS A 65 12.59 7.68 -16.87
CA LYS A 65 13.35 7.33 -15.66
C LYS A 65 12.40 7.03 -14.53
N ASP A 66 12.60 5.89 -13.89
CA ASP A 66 11.80 5.45 -12.74
C ASP A 66 11.88 6.48 -11.60
N GLY A 67 10.72 6.92 -11.14
CA GLY A 67 10.58 7.75 -9.94
C GLY A 67 10.87 9.25 -10.06
N THR A 68 11.23 9.79 -11.22
CA THR A 68 11.60 11.22 -11.35
C THR A 68 10.42 12.17 -11.54
N GLY A 69 9.22 11.68 -11.88
CA GLY A 69 8.06 12.54 -12.19
C GLY A 69 8.21 13.44 -13.42
N LEU A 70 9.31 13.33 -14.13
CA LEU A 70 9.55 14.12 -15.34
C LEU A 70 8.67 13.62 -16.49
N PRO A 71 8.18 14.51 -17.37
CA PRO A 71 7.47 14.10 -18.56
C PRO A 71 8.37 13.22 -19.43
N ALA A 72 7.75 12.25 -20.11
CA ALA A 72 8.46 11.41 -21.05
C ALA A 72 9.13 12.27 -22.14
N PRO A 73 10.36 11.93 -22.55
CA PRO A 73 11.02 12.64 -23.63
C PRO A 73 10.26 12.47 -24.95
N ALA A 74 10.36 13.45 -25.83
CA ALA A 74 9.86 13.32 -27.18
C ALA A 74 10.57 12.15 -27.89
N PRO A 75 9.89 11.43 -28.81
CA PRO A 75 10.53 10.36 -29.55
C PRO A 75 11.72 10.90 -30.35
N GLY A 76 12.83 10.13 -30.32
CA GLY A 76 13.99 10.42 -31.16
C GLY A 76 13.67 10.17 -32.65
N PRO A 77 14.66 10.35 -33.54
CA PRO A 77 14.48 10.19 -34.99
C PRO A 77 13.96 8.82 -35.46
N GLY A 78 14.09 7.78 -34.59
CA GLY A 78 13.61 6.41 -34.83
C GLY A 78 12.21 6.09 -34.25
N GLY A 79 11.53 7.07 -33.67
CA GLY A 79 10.25 6.83 -32.97
C GLY A 79 10.39 6.12 -31.61
N TYR A 80 9.25 5.62 -31.11
CA TYR A 80 9.23 4.85 -29.87
C TYR A 80 9.59 3.37 -30.11
N ALA A 81 10.35 2.76 -29.20
CA ALA A 81 10.72 1.36 -29.26
C ALA A 81 9.71 0.48 -28.50
N GLY A 82 9.23 -0.57 -29.16
CA GLY A 82 8.29 -1.53 -28.58
C GLY A 82 6.86 -1.37 -29.10
N GLU A 83 6.08 -2.43 -28.96
CA GLU A 83 4.67 -2.44 -29.34
C GLU A 83 3.84 -1.53 -28.43
N HIS A 84 2.98 -0.68 -29.01
CA HIS A 84 2.20 0.34 -28.31
C HIS A 84 3.02 1.30 -27.43
N ALA A 85 4.31 1.48 -27.73
CA ALA A 85 5.20 2.29 -26.89
C ALA A 85 4.78 3.76 -26.84
N ALA A 86 4.29 4.33 -27.93
CA ALA A 86 3.82 5.71 -27.98
C ALA A 86 2.62 5.93 -27.04
N GLU A 87 1.67 5.01 -27.07
CA GLU A 87 0.48 5.03 -26.22
C GLU A 87 0.85 4.84 -24.75
N LEU A 88 1.73 3.88 -24.42
CA LEU A 88 2.19 3.63 -23.07
C LEU A 88 2.94 4.82 -22.48
N VAL A 89 3.83 5.44 -23.25
CA VAL A 89 4.58 6.65 -22.85
C VAL A 89 3.62 7.83 -22.61
N LYS A 90 2.61 8.01 -23.48
CA LYS A 90 1.59 9.04 -23.31
C LYS A 90 0.75 8.80 -22.06
N LEU A 91 0.31 7.57 -21.83
CA LEU A 91 -0.47 7.20 -20.65
C LEU A 91 0.34 7.40 -19.37
N ASP A 92 1.62 7.05 -19.36
CA ASP A 92 2.51 7.29 -18.22
C ASP A 92 2.66 8.78 -17.91
N ALA A 93 2.84 9.62 -18.95
CA ALA A 93 2.91 11.07 -18.77
C ALA A 93 1.61 11.66 -18.16
N LEU A 94 0.44 11.18 -18.59
CA LEU A 94 -0.84 11.59 -18.03
C LEU A 94 -0.99 11.10 -16.57
N ALA A 95 -0.61 9.85 -16.28
CA ALA A 95 -0.65 9.29 -14.95
C ALA A 95 0.25 10.07 -13.97
N LYS A 96 1.44 10.48 -14.40
CA LYS A 96 2.35 11.32 -13.60
C LYS A 96 1.71 12.68 -13.26
N LYS A 97 1.05 13.33 -14.21
CA LYS A 97 0.32 14.59 -13.97
C LYS A 97 -0.85 14.40 -13.01
N LEU A 98 -1.63 13.32 -13.15
CA LEU A 98 -2.71 12.98 -12.20
C LEU A 98 -2.16 12.76 -10.79
N ARG A 99 -1.07 12.04 -10.66
CA ARG A 99 -0.41 11.76 -9.38
C ARG A 99 0.13 13.03 -8.74
N GLU A 100 0.81 13.88 -9.49
CA GLU A 100 1.30 15.17 -9.01
C GLU A 100 0.15 16.06 -8.49
N ALA A 101 -0.92 16.18 -9.27
CA ALA A 101 -2.11 16.92 -8.86
C ALA A 101 -2.72 16.37 -7.56
N ARG A 102 -2.78 15.05 -7.39
CA ARG A 102 -3.28 14.38 -6.20
C ARG A 102 -2.43 14.72 -4.96
N PHE A 103 -1.11 14.64 -5.05
CA PHE A 103 -0.22 15.01 -3.95
C PHE A 103 -0.26 16.51 -3.64
N LYS A 104 -0.35 17.36 -4.66
CA LYS A 104 -0.53 18.79 -4.47
C LYS A 104 -1.84 19.12 -3.72
N ASN A 105 -2.86 18.31 -3.92
CA ASN A 105 -4.14 18.41 -3.21
C ASN A 105 -4.12 17.82 -1.79
N GLY A 106 -3.01 17.20 -1.36
CA GLY A 106 -2.80 16.70 -0.01
C GLY A 106 -3.02 15.20 0.17
N ALA A 107 -2.88 14.39 -0.87
CA ALA A 107 -2.77 12.94 -0.70
C ALA A 107 -1.53 12.61 0.14
N VAL A 108 -1.62 11.60 0.99
CA VAL A 108 -0.51 11.17 1.84
C VAL A 108 0.32 10.15 1.09
N LYS A 109 1.65 10.35 1.12
CA LYS A 109 2.62 9.49 0.45
C LYS A 109 3.13 8.44 1.45
N PHE A 110 2.80 7.18 1.20
CA PHE A 110 3.44 6.04 1.84
C PHE A 110 3.87 5.06 0.76
N ASP A 111 5.16 4.87 0.60
CA ASP A 111 5.67 3.81 -0.26
C ASP A 111 5.63 2.50 0.53
N ARG A 112 4.93 1.50 -0.02
CA ARG A 112 4.88 0.16 0.56
C ARG A 112 5.79 -0.75 -0.25
N GLU A 113 6.67 -1.43 0.44
CA GLU A 113 7.39 -2.57 -0.10
C GLU A 113 6.65 -3.84 0.34
N GLU A 114 6.39 -4.74 -0.60
CA GLU A 114 5.72 -6.00 -0.33
C GLU A 114 6.74 -7.13 -0.39
N LEU A 115 6.80 -7.94 0.67
CA LEU A 115 7.66 -9.11 0.74
C LEU A 115 7.08 -10.22 -0.13
N HIS A 116 7.86 -10.71 -1.06
CA HIS A 116 7.52 -11.79 -1.98
C HIS A 116 8.49 -12.96 -1.83
N PHE A 117 8.00 -14.16 -2.15
CA PHE A 117 8.79 -15.38 -2.18
C PHE A 117 8.70 -16.03 -3.56
N ASP A 118 9.85 -16.40 -4.12
CA ASP A 118 9.89 -17.39 -5.18
C ASP A 118 9.75 -18.76 -4.55
N VAL A 119 8.96 -19.63 -5.15
CA VAL A 119 8.71 -20.97 -4.65
C VAL A 119 9.07 -22.01 -5.71
N ASP A 120 9.50 -23.18 -5.27
CA ASP A 120 9.72 -24.35 -6.15
C ASP A 120 8.38 -25.01 -6.55
N ASP A 121 8.46 -26.07 -7.36
CA ASP A 121 7.29 -26.83 -7.83
C ASP A 121 6.49 -27.48 -6.68
N LYS A 122 7.09 -27.62 -5.50
CA LYS A 122 6.45 -28.15 -4.28
C LYS A 122 5.89 -27.03 -3.39
N GLY A 123 6.10 -25.78 -3.77
CA GLY A 123 5.67 -24.60 -3.03
C GLY A 123 6.60 -24.20 -1.89
N HIS A 124 7.82 -24.75 -1.77
CA HIS A 124 8.81 -24.32 -0.78
C HIS A 124 9.48 -23.01 -1.21
N PRO A 125 9.68 -22.05 -0.30
CA PRO A 125 10.30 -20.77 -0.61
C PRO A 125 11.80 -20.95 -0.90
N THR A 126 12.24 -20.47 -2.08
CA THR A 126 13.64 -20.54 -2.53
C THR A 126 14.35 -19.21 -2.43
N ARG A 127 13.60 -18.10 -2.55
CA ARG A 127 14.12 -16.74 -2.48
C ARG A 127 13.09 -15.82 -1.83
N CYS A 128 13.60 -14.82 -1.10
CA CYS A 128 12.82 -13.76 -0.47
C CYS A 128 13.31 -12.40 -0.98
N TYR A 129 12.39 -11.51 -1.38
CA TYR A 129 12.73 -10.18 -1.90
C TYR A 129 11.57 -9.19 -1.74
N PHE A 130 11.89 -7.90 -1.71
CA PHE A 130 10.87 -6.86 -1.79
C PHE A 130 10.54 -6.51 -3.24
N LYS A 131 9.24 -6.51 -3.54
CA LYS A 131 8.72 -6.00 -4.80
C LYS A 131 8.40 -4.52 -4.65
N LYS A 132 9.10 -3.67 -5.44
CA LYS A 132 8.84 -2.23 -5.47
C LYS A 132 7.81 -1.89 -6.54
N SER A 133 6.89 -0.98 -6.21
CA SER A 133 5.95 -0.42 -7.17
C SER A 133 6.68 0.54 -8.10
N LYS A 134 6.71 0.22 -9.40
CA LYS A 134 7.35 1.00 -10.45
C LYS A 134 6.34 1.85 -11.23
N ASP A 135 6.79 2.62 -12.22
CA ASP A 135 5.95 3.51 -13.02
C ASP A 135 4.82 2.78 -13.74
N ALA A 136 5.06 1.58 -14.27
CA ALA A 136 4.01 0.76 -14.87
C ALA A 136 2.86 0.42 -13.90
N ASN A 137 3.17 0.17 -12.63
CA ASN A 137 2.17 -0.05 -11.58
C ASN A 137 1.41 1.26 -11.27
N LYS A 138 2.15 2.36 -11.12
CA LYS A 138 1.61 3.69 -10.80
C LYS A 138 0.71 4.22 -11.92
N LEU A 139 1.04 3.91 -13.19
CA LEU A 139 0.22 4.24 -14.36
C LEU A 139 -1.20 3.68 -14.19
N ILE A 140 -1.31 2.38 -13.97
CA ILE A 140 -2.61 1.72 -13.79
C ILE A 140 -3.30 2.20 -12.52
N GLU A 141 -2.56 2.38 -11.40
CA GLU A 141 -3.10 2.92 -10.15
C GLU A 141 -3.82 4.25 -10.37
N GLU A 142 -3.19 5.22 -11.04
CA GLU A 142 -3.80 6.56 -11.21
C GLU A 142 -5.05 6.52 -12.08
N PHE A 143 -5.09 5.74 -13.15
CA PHE A 143 -6.31 5.58 -13.95
C PHE A 143 -7.41 4.81 -13.21
N MET A 144 -7.07 3.81 -12.39
CA MET A 144 -8.03 3.14 -11.51
C MET A 144 -8.58 4.10 -10.46
N LEU A 145 -7.73 4.94 -9.85
CA LEU A 145 -8.15 5.96 -8.90
C LEU A 145 -9.09 6.99 -9.56
N LEU A 146 -8.76 7.42 -10.79
CA LEU A 146 -9.60 8.34 -11.56
C LEU A 146 -10.97 7.74 -11.84
N ALA A 147 -11.04 6.49 -12.31
CA ALA A 147 -12.30 5.80 -12.57
C ALA A 147 -13.15 5.64 -11.29
N ASN A 148 -12.55 5.16 -10.22
CA ASN A 148 -13.21 4.98 -8.92
C ASN A 148 -13.79 6.29 -8.38
N ARG A 149 -13.02 7.37 -8.45
CA ARG A 149 -13.44 8.71 -8.03
C ARG A 149 -14.60 9.21 -8.89
N THR A 150 -14.49 9.12 -10.22
CA THR A 150 -15.53 9.57 -11.15
C THR A 150 -16.84 8.85 -10.93
N VAL A 151 -16.81 7.54 -10.70
CA VAL A 151 -17.98 6.74 -10.35
C VAL A 151 -18.60 7.23 -9.05
N ALA A 152 -17.82 7.44 -8.00
CA ALA A 152 -18.31 7.94 -6.72
C ALA A 152 -18.94 9.34 -6.85
N GLU A 153 -18.31 10.24 -7.59
CA GLU A 153 -18.81 11.59 -7.85
C GLU A 153 -20.12 11.58 -8.64
N SER A 154 -20.28 10.70 -9.63
CA SER A 154 -21.48 10.62 -10.48
C SER A 154 -22.76 10.33 -9.70
N VAL A 155 -22.66 9.62 -8.57
CA VAL A 155 -23.80 9.28 -7.70
C VAL A 155 -23.87 10.20 -6.47
N GLY A 156 -22.71 10.56 -5.91
CA GLY A 156 -22.62 11.31 -4.66
C GLY A 156 -22.72 12.82 -4.81
N ARG A 157 -22.19 13.36 -5.90
CA ARG A 157 -22.21 14.81 -6.16
C ARG A 157 -23.51 15.22 -6.85
N VAL A 158 -24.51 15.58 -6.07
CA VAL A 158 -25.83 15.97 -6.56
C VAL A 158 -26.03 17.49 -6.47
N LYS A 159 -27.02 18.02 -7.24
CA LYS A 159 -27.39 19.43 -7.17
C LYS A 159 -27.95 19.78 -5.78
N LYS A 160 -27.78 21.06 -5.39
CA LYS A 160 -28.32 21.58 -4.13
C LYS A 160 -29.83 21.25 -4.01
N GLY A 161 -30.23 20.68 -2.89
CA GLY A 161 -31.60 20.24 -2.64
C GLY A 161 -31.94 18.80 -3.05
N GLN A 162 -31.04 18.10 -3.75
CA GLN A 162 -31.21 16.70 -4.06
C GLN A 162 -30.47 15.81 -3.04
N LYS A 163 -31.03 14.62 -2.76
CA LYS A 163 -30.34 13.60 -1.95
C LYS A 163 -29.59 12.65 -2.86
N PRO A 164 -28.32 12.33 -2.54
CA PRO A 164 -27.59 11.31 -3.29
C PRO A 164 -28.26 9.93 -3.15
N LYS A 165 -28.16 9.12 -4.18
CA LYS A 165 -28.60 7.71 -4.11
C LYS A 165 -27.58 6.91 -3.29
N THR A 166 -28.04 5.81 -2.69
CA THR A 166 -27.19 4.90 -1.90
C THR A 166 -26.07 4.32 -2.75
N LEU A 167 -24.85 4.43 -2.26
CA LEU A 167 -23.65 3.85 -2.90
C LEU A 167 -22.65 3.45 -1.81
N PRO A 168 -22.01 2.28 -1.88
CA PRO A 168 -20.87 1.95 -1.05
C PRO A 168 -19.68 2.85 -1.40
N TYR A 169 -19.22 3.66 -0.44
CA TYR A 169 -17.99 4.44 -0.56
C TYR A 169 -16.84 3.72 0.14
N ARG A 170 -15.62 3.91 -0.33
CA ARG A 170 -14.41 3.59 0.41
C ARG A 170 -13.98 4.84 1.16
N ILE A 171 -14.23 4.88 2.44
CA ILE A 171 -13.97 6.04 3.29
C ILE A 171 -12.69 5.86 4.09
N HIS A 172 -12.00 6.97 4.35
CA HIS A 172 -10.82 7.02 5.19
C HIS A 172 -10.84 8.31 5.99
N ASP A 173 -10.99 8.18 7.30
CA ASP A 173 -11.07 9.32 8.20
C ASP A 173 -9.71 10.01 8.39
N GLN A 174 -9.73 11.18 8.99
CA GLN A 174 -8.53 11.91 9.38
C GLN A 174 -7.73 11.11 10.41
N PRO A 175 -6.41 11.35 10.50
CA PRO A 175 -5.59 10.75 11.54
C PRO A 175 -6.16 10.99 12.93
N ASP A 176 -5.97 10.03 13.83
CA ASP A 176 -6.30 10.17 15.25
C ASP A 176 -5.50 11.35 15.86
N PRO A 177 -6.17 12.40 16.38
CA PRO A 177 -5.49 13.60 16.87
C PRO A 177 -4.50 13.30 18.00
N THR A 178 -4.83 12.36 18.90
CA THR A 178 -3.97 11.97 20.04
C THR A 178 -2.70 11.29 19.53
N LYS A 179 -2.84 10.35 18.60
CA LYS A 179 -1.70 9.65 18.00
C LYS A 179 -0.85 10.58 17.12
N LEU A 180 -1.49 11.53 16.44
CA LEU A 180 -0.78 12.52 15.62
C LEU A 180 0.06 13.45 16.50
N GLU A 181 -0.45 13.84 17.68
CA GLU A 181 0.30 14.64 18.65
C GLU A 181 1.43 13.84 19.31
N ALA A 182 1.22 12.56 19.56
CA ALA A 182 2.29 11.66 19.99
C ALA A 182 3.40 11.54 18.93
N LEU A 183 3.02 11.41 17.64
CA LEU A 183 3.96 11.44 16.53
C LEU A 183 4.75 12.76 16.50
N ARG A 184 4.08 13.91 16.66
CA ARG A 184 4.72 15.22 16.71
C ARG A 184 5.80 15.27 17.80
N THR A 185 5.44 14.85 19.00
CA THR A 185 6.36 14.83 20.15
C THR A 185 7.54 13.89 19.90
N PHE A 186 7.28 12.78 19.22
CA PHE A 186 8.29 11.79 18.88
C PHE A 186 9.29 12.32 17.86
N VAL A 187 8.85 12.89 16.73
CA VAL A 187 9.75 13.33 15.64
C VAL A 187 10.59 14.56 16.01
N VAL A 188 10.14 15.38 16.97
CA VAL A 188 10.94 16.50 17.50
C VAL A 188 12.27 16.04 18.09
N LYS A 189 12.33 14.81 18.66
CA LYS A 189 13.57 14.23 19.22
C LYS A 189 14.64 13.99 18.15
N PHE A 190 14.23 13.82 16.90
CA PHE A 190 15.12 13.68 15.73
C PHE A 190 15.35 15.01 15.00
N GLY A 191 14.83 16.13 15.55
CA GLY A 191 14.98 17.46 14.94
C GLY A 191 13.94 17.78 13.85
N TYR A 192 12.96 16.92 13.62
CA TYR A 192 11.91 17.17 12.64
C TYR A 192 10.74 17.97 13.20
N LYS A 193 9.99 18.62 12.31
CA LYS A 193 8.80 19.39 12.64
C LYS A 193 7.58 18.76 12.01
N LEU A 194 6.48 18.67 12.77
CA LEU A 194 5.18 18.19 12.30
C LEU A 194 4.08 19.15 12.75
N LYS A 195 3.26 19.62 11.81
CA LYS A 195 2.02 20.35 12.13
C LYS A 195 0.89 19.37 12.30
N THR A 196 0.21 19.42 13.44
CA THR A 196 -0.90 18.51 13.80
C THR A 196 -2.26 19.19 13.75
N ALA A 197 -2.28 20.52 13.60
CA ALA A 197 -3.50 21.34 13.53
C ALA A 197 -3.58 22.14 12.22
N GLY A 198 -4.79 22.43 11.80
CA GLY A 198 -5.08 23.19 10.59
C GLY A 198 -6.06 22.50 9.65
N THR A 199 -6.07 22.93 8.39
CA THR A 199 -6.90 22.26 7.36
C THR A 199 -6.35 20.86 7.06
N ARG A 200 -7.25 19.95 6.60
CA ARG A 200 -6.90 18.60 6.14
C ARG A 200 -5.64 18.59 5.25
N GLY A 201 -5.60 19.46 4.23
CA GLY A 201 -4.47 19.55 3.32
C GLY A 201 -3.17 20.06 3.97
N ALA A 202 -3.26 20.94 5.00
CA ALA A 202 -2.08 21.43 5.71
C ALA A 202 -1.42 20.34 6.55
N VAL A 203 -2.22 19.51 7.23
CA VAL A 203 -1.73 18.38 8.02
C VAL A 203 -1.10 17.32 7.09
N SER A 204 -1.78 16.93 6.01
CA SER A 204 -1.26 15.96 5.04
C SER A 204 0.06 16.41 4.40
N LYS A 205 0.15 17.69 4.01
CA LYS A 205 1.40 18.26 3.47
C LYS A 205 2.53 18.24 4.49
N SER A 206 2.22 18.48 5.77
CA SER A 206 3.22 18.41 6.83
C SER A 206 3.72 16.98 7.06
N ILE A 207 2.83 15.99 6.97
CA ILE A 207 3.20 14.56 7.04
C ILE A 207 4.08 14.20 5.84
N ASN A 208 3.71 14.58 4.61
CA ASN A 208 4.53 14.33 3.42
C ASN A 208 5.91 14.98 3.53
N SER A 209 5.99 16.24 3.99
CA SER A 209 7.25 16.93 4.22
C SER A 209 8.12 16.22 5.26
N LEU A 210 7.51 15.64 6.30
CA LEU A 210 8.23 14.83 7.28
C LEU A 210 8.79 13.56 6.61
N MET A 211 7.99 12.84 5.81
CA MET A 211 8.43 11.63 5.09
C MET A 211 9.59 11.95 4.13
N ASP A 212 9.46 13.01 3.34
CA ASP A 212 10.54 13.46 2.43
C ASP A 212 11.82 13.86 3.18
N SER A 213 11.69 14.47 4.36
CA SER A 213 12.83 14.92 5.17
C SER A 213 13.59 13.78 5.83
N CYS A 214 12.94 12.67 6.16
CA CYS A 214 13.57 11.49 6.76
C CYS A 214 14.00 10.44 5.72
N ALA A 215 13.70 10.64 4.44
CA ALA A 215 14.03 9.69 3.39
C ALA A 215 15.54 9.39 3.33
N GLY A 216 15.90 8.10 3.30
CA GLY A 216 17.29 7.61 3.28
C GLY A 216 18.03 7.74 4.62
N ARG A 217 17.36 8.19 5.70
CA ARG A 217 17.95 8.27 7.04
C ARG A 217 17.65 7.04 7.88
N LYS A 218 18.45 6.77 8.90
CA LYS A 218 18.32 5.59 9.78
C LYS A 218 16.95 5.51 10.44
N GLU A 219 16.37 6.66 10.83
CA GLU A 219 15.07 6.78 11.50
C GLU A 219 13.87 6.72 10.55
N GLN A 220 14.06 6.62 9.23
CA GLN A 220 12.95 6.62 8.23
C GLN A 220 11.90 5.57 8.53
N LYS A 221 12.28 4.29 8.58
CA LYS A 221 11.34 3.16 8.85
C LYS A 221 10.57 3.34 10.15
N LEU A 222 11.24 3.85 11.18
CA LEU A 222 10.62 4.13 12.47
C LEU A 222 9.56 5.22 12.36
N ILE A 223 9.92 6.37 11.78
CA ILE A 223 9.00 7.51 11.61
C ILE A 223 7.80 7.10 10.75
N GLU A 224 8.02 6.37 9.66
CA GLU A 224 6.96 5.82 8.81
C GLU A 224 6.01 4.89 9.58
N THR A 225 6.58 4.00 10.40
CA THR A 225 5.79 3.07 11.22
C THR A 225 4.91 3.80 12.23
N VAL A 226 5.45 4.79 12.94
CA VAL A 226 4.69 5.58 13.92
C VAL A 226 3.67 6.47 13.23
N ALA A 227 4.01 7.07 12.09
CA ALA A 227 3.09 7.85 11.28
C ALA A 227 1.92 6.99 10.75
N LEU A 228 2.20 5.78 10.27
CA LEU A 228 1.15 4.86 9.81
C LEU A 228 0.20 4.44 10.94
N ARG A 229 0.71 4.25 12.17
CA ARG A 229 -0.12 3.95 13.36
C ARG A 229 -1.04 5.11 13.77
N ALA A 230 -0.71 6.34 13.40
CA ALA A 230 -1.56 7.51 13.62
C ALA A 230 -2.71 7.61 12.61
N MET A 231 -2.59 6.94 11.44
CA MET A 231 -3.64 6.92 10.42
C MET A 231 -4.80 6.02 10.85
N MET A 232 -6.01 6.43 10.48
CA MET A 232 -7.19 5.57 10.60
C MET A 232 -7.18 4.49 9.52
N LYS A 233 -7.96 3.43 9.72
CA LYS A 233 -8.14 2.40 8.68
C LYS A 233 -9.24 2.83 7.72
N ALA A 234 -9.02 2.61 6.42
CA ALA A 234 -10.08 2.77 5.44
C ALA A 234 -11.12 1.63 5.59
N ARG A 235 -12.40 1.93 5.40
CA ARG A 235 -13.50 0.98 5.45
C ARG A 235 -14.57 1.28 4.40
N TYR A 236 -15.50 0.39 4.20
CA TYR A 236 -16.66 0.66 3.37
C TYR A 236 -17.80 1.24 4.21
N SER A 237 -18.56 2.17 3.63
CA SER A 237 -19.78 2.73 4.23
C SER A 237 -20.60 3.43 3.17
N VAL A 238 -21.91 3.50 3.35
CA VAL A 238 -22.80 4.34 2.53
C VAL A 238 -22.83 5.80 2.99
N HIS A 239 -22.15 6.11 4.08
CA HIS A 239 -21.95 7.45 4.62
C HIS A 239 -20.63 8.03 4.12
N ASN A 240 -20.69 8.87 3.09
CA ASN A 240 -19.49 9.47 2.54
C ASN A 240 -18.89 10.54 3.48
N ILE A 241 -17.65 10.33 3.88
CA ILE A 241 -16.81 11.31 4.60
C ILE A 241 -15.54 11.68 3.82
N GLY A 242 -15.43 11.16 2.57
CA GLY A 242 -14.25 11.25 1.75
C GLY A 242 -13.15 10.24 2.11
N HIS A 243 -12.03 10.35 1.44
CA HIS A 243 -10.88 9.48 1.67
C HIS A 243 -9.63 10.32 1.99
N TYR A 244 -9.26 10.41 3.27
CA TYR A 244 -8.17 11.27 3.73
C TYR A 244 -6.85 10.98 3.01
N GLY A 245 -6.40 9.74 2.99
CA GLY A 245 -5.10 9.37 2.42
C GLY A 245 -4.97 9.67 0.91
N LEU A 246 -6.10 9.67 0.17
CA LEU A 246 -6.13 9.97 -1.28
C LEU A 246 -6.45 11.43 -1.58
N ALA A 247 -6.84 12.23 -0.58
CA ALA A 247 -7.35 13.59 -0.73
C ALA A 247 -8.56 13.69 -1.67
N PHE A 248 -9.46 12.70 -1.63
CA PHE A 248 -10.69 12.68 -2.42
C PHE A 248 -11.91 12.95 -1.53
N ASP A 249 -12.84 13.78 -2.01
CA ASP A 249 -14.12 14.04 -1.34
C ASP A 249 -15.12 12.91 -1.58
N TYR A 250 -14.99 12.21 -2.71
CA TYR A 250 -15.79 11.06 -3.10
C TYR A 250 -14.86 9.96 -3.60
N TYR A 251 -15.01 8.76 -3.04
CA TYR A 251 -14.23 7.63 -3.49
C TYR A 251 -14.99 6.33 -3.25
N THR A 252 -14.98 5.45 -4.24
CA THR A 252 -15.53 4.09 -4.14
C THR A 252 -14.57 3.11 -4.79
N HIS A 253 -14.83 1.83 -4.64
CA HIS A 253 -14.18 0.79 -5.42
C HIS A 253 -15.12 0.33 -6.54
N PHE A 254 -14.64 0.37 -7.77
CA PHE A 254 -15.40 -0.01 -8.97
C PHE A 254 -14.59 -0.93 -9.90
N THR A 255 -13.27 -0.81 -9.90
CA THR A 255 -12.40 -1.37 -10.93
C THR A 255 -12.01 -2.84 -10.74
N SER A 256 -12.44 -3.50 -9.65
CA SER A 256 -12.02 -4.89 -9.36
C SER A 256 -13.16 -5.79 -8.87
N PRO A 257 -14.27 -5.96 -9.63
CA PRO A 257 -15.44 -6.71 -9.20
C PRO A 257 -15.21 -8.23 -9.07
N ILE A 258 -14.16 -8.76 -9.68
CA ILE A 258 -13.80 -10.20 -9.61
C ILE A 258 -13.34 -10.59 -8.20
N ARG A 259 -12.62 -9.70 -7.51
CA ARG A 259 -11.98 -9.98 -6.23
C ARG A 259 -12.54 -9.15 -5.06
N ARG A 260 -13.36 -8.15 -5.31
CA ARG A 260 -13.97 -7.31 -4.28
C ARG A 260 -15.48 -7.23 -4.49
N TYR A 261 -16.23 -7.69 -3.50
CA TYR A 261 -17.69 -7.66 -3.56
C TYR A 261 -18.27 -6.23 -3.56
N PRO A 262 -17.69 -5.24 -2.84
CA PRO A 262 -18.17 -3.85 -2.94
C PRO A 262 -18.18 -3.30 -4.36
N ASP A 263 -17.21 -3.65 -5.20
CA ASP A 263 -17.19 -3.26 -6.63
C ASP A 263 -18.40 -3.84 -7.37
N THR A 264 -18.74 -5.10 -7.11
CA THR A 264 -19.92 -5.75 -7.68
C THR A 264 -21.22 -5.06 -7.21
N MET A 265 -21.30 -4.65 -5.94
CA MET A 265 -22.44 -3.87 -5.43
C MET A 265 -22.57 -2.53 -6.18
N VAL A 266 -21.44 -1.85 -6.38
CA VAL A 266 -21.40 -0.58 -7.11
C VAL A 266 -21.86 -0.77 -8.56
N HIS A 267 -21.38 -1.80 -9.27
CA HIS A 267 -21.82 -2.13 -10.64
C HIS A 267 -23.34 -2.34 -10.72
N ARG A 268 -23.90 -3.12 -9.80
CA ARG A 268 -25.36 -3.40 -9.75
C ARG A 268 -26.17 -2.12 -9.47
N LEU A 269 -25.72 -1.29 -8.55
CA LEU A 269 -26.39 -0.02 -8.21
C LEU A 269 -26.32 0.95 -9.37
N LEU A 270 -25.16 1.11 -10.02
CA LEU A 270 -25.01 1.98 -11.20
C LEU A 270 -25.95 1.55 -12.32
N THR A 271 -26.01 0.27 -12.67
CA THR A 271 -26.92 -0.27 -13.67
C THR A 271 -28.38 0.06 -13.33
N ARG A 272 -28.79 -0.20 -12.08
CA ARG A 272 -30.13 0.14 -11.59
C ARG A 272 -30.42 1.64 -11.73
N TYR A 273 -29.46 2.49 -11.40
CA TYR A 273 -29.66 3.94 -11.41
C TYR A 273 -29.68 4.53 -12.82
N GLN A 274 -28.88 3.98 -13.74
CA GLN A 274 -28.89 4.34 -15.16
C GLN A 274 -30.23 3.96 -15.84
N GLN A 275 -30.86 2.90 -15.37
CA GLN A 275 -32.21 2.48 -15.81
C GLN A 275 -33.35 3.27 -15.12
N GLY A 276 -33.07 4.33 -14.40
CA GLY A 276 -34.08 5.15 -13.72
C GLY A 276 -34.55 4.60 -12.37
N GLY A 277 -33.93 3.52 -11.87
CA GLY A 277 -34.32 2.88 -10.60
C GLY A 277 -34.19 3.81 -9.39
N ARG A 278 -35.03 3.57 -8.38
CA ARG A 278 -35.01 4.28 -7.09
C ARG A 278 -33.74 3.94 -6.29
N SER A 279 -33.35 4.84 -5.36
CA SER A 279 -32.29 4.58 -4.40
C SER A 279 -32.51 3.25 -3.67
N ALA A 280 -31.45 2.50 -3.48
CA ALA A 280 -31.48 1.27 -2.70
C ALA A 280 -31.65 1.57 -1.20
N ASN A 281 -32.06 0.55 -0.43
CA ASN A 281 -32.18 0.66 1.03
C ASN A 281 -30.80 0.93 1.63
N LYS A 282 -30.68 2.01 2.39
CA LYS A 282 -29.41 2.52 2.90
C LYS A 282 -28.89 1.65 4.04
N GLU A 283 -29.77 1.26 4.93
CA GLU A 283 -29.44 0.46 6.11
C GLU A 283 -28.92 -0.91 5.70
N HIS A 284 -29.60 -1.59 4.76
CA HIS A 284 -29.15 -2.87 4.23
C HIS A 284 -27.77 -2.79 3.56
N TYR A 285 -27.49 -1.72 2.79
CA TYR A 285 -26.17 -1.57 2.18
C TYR A 285 -25.11 -1.16 3.17
N GLU A 286 -25.44 -0.50 4.29
CA GLU A 286 -24.46 -0.26 5.38
C GLU A 286 -24.06 -1.57 6.04
N GLU A 287 -25.01 -2.46 6.37
CA GLU A 287 -24.72 -3.80 6.89
C GLU A 287 -23.79 -4.61 5.96
N LEU A 288 -24.04 -4.53 4.65
CA LEU A 288 -23.15 -5.18 3.67
C LEU A 288 -21.75 -4.54 3.63
N CYS A 289 -21.65 -3.22 3.79
CA CYS A 289 -20.37 -2.50 3.85
C CYS A 289 -19.57 -2.89 5.09
N ASP A 290 -20.21 -2.99 6.26
CA ASP A 290 -19.58 -3.43 7.50
C ASP A 290 -19.08 -4.88 7.35
N HIS A 291 -19.93 -5.79 6.86
CA HIS A 291 -19.52 -7.16 6.57
C HIS A 291 -18.32 -7.24 5.62
N CYS A 292 -18.32 -6.46 4.53
CA CYS A 292 -17.19 -6.43 3.59
C CYS A 292 -15.90 -5.91 4.25
N SER A 293 -16.00 -4.95 5.15
CA SER A 293 -14.85 -4.40 5.88
C SER A 293 -14.27 -5.43 6.86
N ASP A 294 -15.12 -6.21 7.52
CA ASP A 294 -14.70 -7.29 8.42
C ASP A 294 -14.02 -8.42 7.64
N MET A 295 -14.60 -8.82 6.51
CA MET A 295 -14.00 -9.85 5.65
C MET A 295 -12.68 -9.41 5.03
N GLU A 296 -12.53 -8.12 4.69
CA GLU A 296 -11.25 -7.56 4.24
C GLU A 296 -10.18 -7.66 5.35
N LEU A 297 -10.55 -7.39 6.59
CA LEU A 297 -9.63 -7.52 7.73
C LEU A 297 -9.18 -8.97 7.94
N ILE A 298 -10.10 -9.92 7.82
CA ILE A 298 -9.78 -11.36 7.91
C ILE A 298 -8.83 -11.76 6.77
N ALA A 299 -9.12 -11.32 5.52
CA ALA A 299 -8.26 -11.61 4.38
C ALA A 299 -6.85 -11.03 4.54
N GLN A 300 -6.73 -9.78 5.01
CA GLN A 300 -5.44 -9.15 5.30
C GLN A 300 -4.65 -9.90 6.39
N ASN A 301 -5.32 -10.36 7.44
CA ASN A 301 -4.68 -11.14 8.49
C ASN A 301 -4.21 -12.51 7.96
N ALA A 302 -5.02 -13.18 7.14
CA ALA A 302 -4.65 -14.45 6.50
C ALA A 302 -3.42 -14.28 5.58
N GLU A 303 -3.37 -13.20 4.79
CA GLU A 303 -2.22 -12.86 3.95
C GLU A 303 -0.95 -12.65 4.78
N ARG A 304 -1.02 -11.84 5.85
CA ARG A 304 0.10 -11.63 6.78
C ARG A 304 0.58 -12.92 7.41
N ASP A 305 -0.35 -13.77 7.80
CA ASP A 305 -0.05 -15.08 8.39
C ASP A 305 0.61 -16.02 7.38
N SER A 306 0.19 -15.99 6.11
CA SER A 306 0.81 -16.74 5.03
C SER A 306 2.25 -16.28 4.78
N ILE A 307 2.48 -14.96 4.74
CA ILE A 307 3.82 -14.37 4.59
C ILE A 307 4.72 -14.80 5.77
N LYS A 308 4.22 -14.71 7.01
CA LYS A 308 4.96 -15.15 8.19
C LYS A 308 5.29 -16.65 8.14
N TYR A 309 4.34 -17.47 7.71
CA TYR A 309 4.57 -18.91 7.55
C TYR A 309 5.70 -19.18 6.55
N LYS A 310 5.64 -18.55 5.36
CA LYS A 310 6.68 -18.70 4.34
C LYS A 310 8.04 -18.16 4.78
N MET A 311 8.06 -17.10 5.56
CA MET A 311 9.29 -16.57 6.16
C MET A 311 9.95 -17.58 7.12
N VAL A 312 9.16 -18.20 8.00
CA VAL A 312 9.65 -19.21 8.94
C VAL A 312 10.10 -20.47 8.20
N GLU A 313 9.37 -20.90 7.17
CA GLU A 313 9.72 -22.02 6.32
C GLU A 313 11.06 -21.76 5.59
N PHE A 314 11.24 -20.56 5.03
CA PHE A 314 12.48 -20.13 4.36
C PHE A 314 13.71 -20.13 5.30
N MET A 315 13.49 -19.87 6.58
CA MET A 315 14.55 -19.79 7.58
C MET A 315 14.76 -21.11 8.35
N ALA A 316 13.93 -22.12 8.13
CA ALA A 316 13.97 -23.36 8.92
C ALA A 316 15.27 -24.16 8.75
N ASP A 317 15.83 -24.18 7.55
CA ASP A 317 17.11 -24.83 7.23
C ASP A 317 18.35 -23.96 7.53
N LYS A 318 18.13 -22.72 8.02
CA LYS A 318 19.15 -21.73 8.33
C LYS A 318 19.36 -21.52 9.83
N VAL A 319 18.78 -22.39 10.66
CA VAL A 319 18.98 -22.35 12.11
C VAL A 319 20.47 -22.57 12.44
N GLY A 320 21.00 -21.70 13.31
CA GLY A 320 22.42 -21.64 13.67
C GLY A 320 23.23 -20.63 12.86
N ASN A 321 22.75 -20.17 11.71
CA ASN A 321 23.45 -19.17 10.90
C ASN A 321 23.39 -17.79 11.56
N VAL A 322 24.41 -16.99 11.27
CA VAL A 322 24.58 -15.62 11.78
C VAL A 322 24.36 -14.64 10.63
N TYR A 323 23.64 -13.56 10.93
CA TYR A 323 23.29 -12.52 9.96
C TYR A 323 23.45 -11.13 10.56
N ASP A 324 23.76 -10.16 9.73
CA ASP A 324 23.62 -8.76 10.05
C ASP A 324 22.15 -8.37 9.88
N ALA A 325 21.67 -7.59 10.83
CA ALA A 325 20.28 -7.20 10.94
C ALA A 325 20.15 -5.79 11.54
N HIS A 326 18.96 -5.25 11.52
CA HIS A 326 18.63 -4.03 12.25
C HIS A 326 17.37 -4.23 13.11
N ILE A 327 17.27 -3.44 14.16
CA ILE A 327 16.10 -3.49 15.07
C ILE A 327 14.90 -2.88 14.35
N SER A 328 13.91 -3.71 14.03
CA SER A 328 12.66 -3.33 13.34
C SER A 328 11.51 -3.02 14.31
N GLY A 329 11.58 -3.51 15.55
CA GLY A 329 10.56 -3.32 16.55
C GLY A 329 11.06 -3.55 17.96
N ILE A 330 10.44 -2.87 18.93
CA ILE A 330 10.76 -3.05 20.36
C ILE A 330 9.45 -3.14 21.15
N THR A 331 9.38 -4.12 22.03
CA THR A 331 8.24 -4.37 22.90
C THR A 331 8.71 -4.74 24.31
N SER A 332 7.78 -4.84 25.24
CA SER A 332 8.07 -5.35 26.60
C SER A 332 8.50 -6.82 26.63
N TYR A 333 8.30 -7.56 25.54
CA TYR A 333 8.65 -8.99 25.44
C TYR A 333 10.02 -9.24 24.80
N GLY A 334 10.56 -8.28 24.05
CA GLY A 334 11.84 -8.41 23.36
C GLY A 334 12.00 -7.44 22.20
N ILE A 335 13.07 -7.68 21.46
CA ILE A 335 13.49 -6.89 20.30
C ILE A 335 13.14 -7.68 19.03
N TYR A 336 12.45 -7.05 18.09
CA TYR A 336 12.27 -7.57 16.74
C TYR A 336 13.44 -7.10 15.87
N CYS A 337 14.03 -8.02 15.14
CA CYS A 337 15.15 -7.76 14.24
C CYS A 337 14.78 -8.21 12.83
N GLU A 338 15.08 -7.38 11.83
CA GLU A 338 14.95 -7.70 10.41
C GLU A 338 16.34 -7.93 9.83
N ILE A 339 16.55 -9.09 9.22
CA ILE A 339 17.81 -9.46 8.55
C ILE A 339 17.99 -8.60 7.30
N ASP A 340 19.19 -8.01 7.12
CA ASP A 340 19.44 -7.06 6.03
C ASP A 340 19.41 -7.74 4.63
N ASP A 341 19.87 -8.99 4.53
CA ASP A 341 19.98 -9.71 3.25
C ASP A 341 18.62 -10.20 2.69
N ASN A 342 17.73 -10.65 3.56
CA ASN A 342 16.51 -11.36 3.15
C ASN A 342 15.24 -10.85 3.80
N HIS A 343 15.35 -9.80 4.62
CA HIS A 343 14.24 -9.09 5.27
C HIS A 343 13.34 -9.98 6.16
N CYS A 344 13.83 -11.16 6.55
CA CYS A 344 13.13 -11.99 7.49
C CYS A 344 13.18 -11.39 8.89
N GLU A 345 12.00 -11.22 9.49
CA GLU A 345 11.87 -10.66 10.83
C GLU A 345 11.72 -11.79 11.88
N GLY A 346 12.48 -11.67 12.95
CA GLY A 346 12.37 -12.54 14.11
C GLY A 346 12.53 -11.77 15.43
N MET A 347 12.32 -12.42 16.53
CA MET A 347 12.36 -11.80 17.86
C MET A 347 13.54 -12.33 18.67
N VAL A 348 14.28 -11.41 19.29
CA VAL A 348 15.17 -11.72 20.42
C VAL A 348 14.35 -11.53 21.69
N PRO A 349 14.01 -12.60 22.43
CA PRO A 349 13.24 -12.48 23.65
C PRO A 349 13.98 -11.67 24.73
N MET A 350 13.26 -10.92 25.56
CA MET A 350 13.84 -10.13 26.65
C MET A 350 14.72 -10.96 27.58
N ARG A 351 14.35 -12.22 27.84
CA ARG A 351 15.09 -13.16 28.70
C ARG A 351 16.44 -13.57 28.12
N ASP A 352 16.62 -13.43 26.80
CA ASP A 352 17.86 -13.83 26.09
C ASP A 352 18.82 -12.63 25.96
N LEU A 353 18.44 -11.46 26.53
CA LEU A 353 19.30 -10.31 26.73
C LEU A 353 20.02 -10.46 28.07
N ASP A 354 21.12 -11.22 28.08
CA ASP A 354 21.79 -11.70 29.30
C ASP A 354 22.86 -10.73 29.87
N ASP A 355 23.10 -9.60 29.22
CA ASP A 355 24.12 -8.60 29.59
C ASP A 355 23.63 -7.60 30.62
N ASP A 356 22.33 -7.34 30.70
CA ASP A 356 21.71 -6.42 31.66
C ASP A 356 20.23 -6.77 31.90
N TYR A 357 19.62 -6.11 32.86
CA TYR A 357 18.16 -6.06 33.03
C TYR A 357 17.64 -4.84 32.27
N TYR A 358 16.71 -5.06 31.34
CA TYR A 358 16.19 -4.02 30.46
C TYR A 358 14.78 -3.58 30.84
N ASP A 359 14.57 -2.26 30.88
CA ASP A 359 13.26 -1.65 31.01
C ASP A 359 12.80 -1.14 29.64
N PHE A 360 11.54 -1.37 29.31
CA PHE A 360 10.93 -0.86 28.09
C PHE A 360 10.45 0.59 28.30
N ASP A 361 11.04 1.51 27.55
CA ASP A 361 10.60 2.89 27.48
C ASP A 361 9.64 3.05 26.30
N GLU A 362 8.35 2.96 26.56
CA GLU A 362 7.28 3.07 25.56
C GLU A 362 7.29 4.45 24.85
N ARG A 363 7.69 5.53 25.57
CA ARG A 363 7.71 6.89 25.02
C ARG A 363 8.84 7.12 24.01
N ASN A 364 9.93 6.37 24.17
CA ASN A 364 11.13 6.49 23.34
C ASN A 364 11.29 5.29 22.39
N TYR A 365 10.41 4.28 22.46
CA TYR A 365 10.51 3.03 21.69
C TYR A 365 11.91 2.41 21.79
N CYS A 366 12.42 2.27 23.04
CA CYS A 366 13.72 1.71 23.29
C CYS A 366 13.74 0.82 24.55
N LEU A 367 14.72 -0.09 24.62
CA LEU A 367 15.08 -0.79 25.85
C LEU A 367 16.26 -0.08 26.49
N VAL A 368 16.22 0.13 27.79
CA VAL A 368 17.31 0.78 28.55
C VAL A 368 17.78 -0.18 29.63
N GLY A 369 19.06 -0.54 29.57
CA GLY A 369 19.72 -1.37 30.58
C GLY A 369 19.85 -0.65 31.92
N ARG A 370 19.54 -1.34 33.02
CA ARG A 370 19.56 -0.79 34.38
C ARG A 370 20.97 -0.56 34.91
N ARG A 371 21.94 -1.44 34.59
CA ARG A 371 23.31 -1.41 35.11
C ARG A 371 24.27 -0.66 34.18
N HIS A 372 24.26 -1.02 32.92
CA HIS A 372 25.21 -0.51 31.92
C HIS A 372 24.66 0.65 31.10
N HIS A 373 23.38 1.01 31.28
CA HIS A 373 22.69 2.04 30.50
C HIS A 373 22.76 1.85 28.99
N HIS A 374 23.07 0.62 28.54
CA HIS A 374 23.04 0.28 27.14
C HIS A 374 21.61 0.45 26.61
N LYS A 375 21.50 1.00 25.41
CA LYS A 375 20.19 1.21 24.79
C LYS A 375 20.09 0.45 23.50
N TYR A 376 18.99 -0.26 23.33
CA TYR A 376 18.56 -0.76 22.02
C TYR A 376 17.48 0.15 21.49
N GLN A 377 17.71 0.70 20.29
CA GLN A 377 16.78 1.62 19.63
C GLN A 377 16.40 1.07 18.26
N LEU A 378 15.25 1.49 17.79
CA LEU A 378 14.80 1.14 16.44
C LEU A 378 15.79 1.67 15.39
N GLY A 379 16.12 0.81 14.40
CA GLY A 379 17.11 1.10 13.36
C GLY A 379 18.56 0.84 13.77
N ASP A 380 18.85 0.49 15.03
CA ASP A 380 20.21 0.12 15.41
C ASP A 380 20.65 -1.16 14.70
N PRO A 381 21.89 -1.20 14.19
CA PRO A 381 22.47 -2.41 13.62
C PRO A 381 22.73 -3.43 14.73
N ILE A 382 22.47 -4.70 14.44
CA ILE A 382 22.67 -5.81 15.37
C ILE A 382 23.05 -7.07 14.60
N THR A 383 23.99 -7.84 15.13
CA THR A 383 24.30 -9.16 14.57
C THR A 383 23.51 -10.22 15.34
N ILE A 384 22.75 -11.03 14.63
CA ILE A 384 21.87 -12.05 15.23
C ILE A 384 22.24 -13.45 14.73
N ARG A 385 21.93 -14.44 15.55
CA ARG A 385 21.92 -15.85 15.20
C ARG A 385 20.49 -16.37 15.16
N VAL A 386 20.13 -17.12 14.14
CA VAL A 386 18.85 -17.82 14.09
C VAL A 386 18.85 -18.93 15.11
N ALA A 387 18.12 -18.72 16.22
CA ALA A 387 18.08 -19.68 17.32
C ALA A 387 17.04 -20.78 17.09
N LYS A 388 15.86 -20.42 16.58
CA LYS A 388 14.76 -21.36 16.36
C LYS A 388 13.81 -20.87 15.27
N ALA A 389 13.33 -21.81 14.46
CA ALA A 389 12.22 -21.62 13.53
C ALA A 389 11.03 -22.51 13.97
N ASN A 390 9.90 -21.91 14.26
CA ASN A 390 8.69 -22.62 14.69
C ASN A 390 7.55 -22.38 13.70
N LEU A 391 7.33 -23.36 12.82
CA LEU A 391 6.31 -23.30 11.76
C LEU A 391 4.88 -23.24 12.34
N GLU A 392 4.58 -23.99 13.40
CA GLU A 392 3.24 -24.02 14.00
C GLU A 392 2.86 -22.64 14.58
N LYS A 393 3.82 -22.00 15.27
CA LYS A 393 3.62 -20.66 15.85
C LYS A 393 3.88 -19.52 14.86
N LYS A 394 4.40 -19.82 13.68
CA LYS A 394 4.84 -18.84 12.66
C LYS A 394 5.81 -17.81 13.28
N GLN A 395 6.82 -18.30 14.02
CA GLN A 395 7.76 -17.48 14.79
C GLN A 395 9.21 -17.87 14.50
N LEU A 396 10.05 -16.83 14.36
CA LEU A 396 11.51 -16.95 14.34
C LEU A 396 12.03 -16.35 15.65
N ASP A 397 12.79 -17.16 16.39
CA ASP A 397 13.52 -16.71 17.55
C ASP A 397 14.98 -16.50 17.16
N PHE A 398 15.50 -15.33 17.51
CA PHE A 398 16.88 -14.95 17.29
C PHE A 398 17.61 -14.83 18.64
N GLY A 399 18.92 -15.04 18.62
CA GLY A 399 19.83 -14.68 19.71
C GLY A 399 20.78 -13.58 19.24
N ILE A 400 21.27 -12.75 20.15
CA ILE A 400 22.29 -11.75 19.81
C ILE A 400 23.64 -12.45 19.68
N GLU A 401 24.29 -12.27 18.54
CA GLU A 401 25.68 -12.69 18.35
C GLU A 401 26.61 -11.59 18.79
N ARG A 402 27.40 -11.83 19.80
CA ARG A 402 28.40 -10.88 20.29
C ARG A 402 29.76 -11.25 19.72
N ALA A 403 30.46 -10.27 19.18
CA ALA A 403 31.87 -10.47 18.80
C ALA A 403 32.60 -11.06 20.03
N ALA A 404 33.20 -12.24 19.84
CA ALA A 404 33.98 -12.88 20.89
C ALA A 404 35.00 -11.86 21.42
N LYS A 405 34.90 -11.51 22.71
CA LYS A 405 35.93 -10.68 23.36
C LYS A 405 37.26 -11.41 23.13
N LYS A 406 38.13 -10.84 22.27
CA LYS A 406 39.52 -11.30 22.22
C LYS A 406 40.05 -11.23 23.64
N LYS A 407 40.28 -12.40 24.24
CA LYS A 407 41.05 -12.49 25.48
C LYS A 407 42.42 -11.88 25.20
N GLN A 408 42.65 -10.70 25.78
CA GLN A 408 44.00 -10.16 25.94
C GLN A 408 44.76 -10.98 26.99
#